data_0c6f0f2e7175b0a47418a897d8d19ede
#
_entry.id   0c6f0f2e7175b0a47418a897d8d19ede
#
_cell.length_a   1.000
_cell.length_b   1.000
_cell.length_c   1.000
_cell.angle_alpha   90.00
_cell.angle_beta   90.00
_cell.angle_gamma   90.00
#
_symmetry.space_group_name_H-M   'P 1'
#
loop_
_entity.id
_entity.type
_entity.pdbx_description
1 polymer ?
#
loop_
_entity_poly.entity_id
_entity_poly.type
_entity_poly.pdbx_seq_one_letter_code
_entity_poly.pdbx_strand_id
1 'polypeptide(L)'
;MKKVALILLVLSLLSPHLFAQKVGLVLSGGGASGMAHVGVLKALEENGIAVDYIVGTSVGAFIGGLYASGYSPNEIEQIVISDEFRNAANGIIQEEYKFFLKKSRDNAAMINWHFKLDSIFEVNIPTNFVNSSPVDFGLIAYFAAANAIANKNFDSLLIPFRCLSANISKRKQEVLSNGNLALAIRASMTYPFYVSPITINGDLMFDGGLYNNFPVDVMCEEFDVDYIIASNVSTKIPPPSEDN
;
A
#
# COMPACT_ATOMS: atom_id res chain seq x y z
N MET A 1 21.61 55.68 -9.50
CA MET A 1 21.55 54.31 -10.05
C MET A 1 22.42 53.31 -9.23
N LYS A 2 23.73 53.55 -9.01
CA LYS A 2 24.60 52.59 -8.26
C LYS A 2 24.16 52.33 -6.83
N LYS A 3 23.64 53.33 -6.07
CA LYS A 3 23.14 53.14 -4.69
C LYS A 3 21.86 52.31 -4.63
N VAL A 4 20.96 52.46 -5.62
CA VAL A 4 19.72 51.66 -5.71
C VAL A 4 20.05 50.19 -6.05
N ALA A 5 20.98 49.96 -6.96
CA ALA A 5 21.44 48.62 -7.31
C ALA A 5 22.09 47.89 -6.11
N LEU A 6 22.85 48.62 -5.28
CA LEU A 6 23.46 48.06 -4.07
C LEU A 6 22.40 47.69 -3.01
N ILE A 7 21.37 48.53 -2.85
CA ILE A 7 20.27 48.27 -1.92
C ILE A 7 19.48 47.03 -2.37
N LEU A 8 19.18 46.89 -3.67
CA LEU A 8 18.50 45.73 -4.21
C LEU A 8 19.33 44.44 -4.07
N LEU A 9 20.66 44.55 -4.25
CA LEU A 9 21.56 43.40 -4.04
C LEU A 9 21.59 42.97 -2.55
N VAL A 10 21.65 43.97 -1.63
CA VAL A 10 21.62 43.64 -0.18
C VAL A 10 20.28 43.07 0.24
N LEU A 11 19.16 43.56 -0.29
CA LEU A 11 17.82 43.00 -0.05
C LEU A 11 17.69 41.57 -0.59
N SER A 12 18.29 41.26 -1.75
CA SER A 12 18.29 39.91 -2.30
C SER A 12 19.15 38.91 -1.48
N LEU A 13 20.21 39.39 -0.81
CA LEU A 13 21.05 38.60 0.08
C LEU A 13 20.42 38.43 1.49
N LEU A 14 19.49 39.28 1.87
CA LEU A 14 18.75 39.21 3.12
C LEU A 14 17.41 38.45 2.98
N SER A 15 17.10 37.92 1.80
CA SER A 15 15.93 37.04 1.64
C SER A 15 16.11 35.86 2.58
N PRO A 16 15.24 35.66 3.60
CA PRO A 16 15.31 34.44 4.39
C PRO A 16 15.17 33.27 3.43
N HIS A 17 16.07 32.34 3.49
CA HIS A 17 15.89 31.06 2.83
C HIS A 17 14.67 30.44 3.50
N LEU A 18 13.50 30.58 2.90
CA LEU A 18 12.31 29.82 3.26
C LEU A 18 12.66 28.36 2.94
N PHE A 19 13.21 27.65 3.92
CA PHE A 19 13.26 26.21 3.85
C PHE A 19 11.81 25.75 3.85
N ALA A 20 11.35 25.21 2.75
CA ALA A 20 10.05 24.54 2.73
C ALA A 20 10.10 23.39 3.74
N GLN A 21 9.16 23.38 4.68
CA GLN A 21 9.07 22.34 5.67
C GLN A 21 8.69 21.03 4.97
N LYS A 22 9.40 19.97 5.27
CA LYS A 22 9.18 18.64 4.71
C LYS A 22 8.13 17.90 5.54
N VAL A 23 7.07 17.50 4.87
CA VAL A 23 5.94 16.80 5.51
C VAL A 23 5.92 15.34 5.10
N GLY A 24 6.04 14.45 6.08
CA GLY A 24 5.84 13.02 5.92
C GLY A 24 4.40 12.61 6.21
N LEU A 25 3.80 11.80 5.36
CA LEU A 25 2.48 11.22 5.55
C LEU A 25 2.59 9.74 5.90
N VAL A 26 2.04 9.33 7.04
CA VAL A 26 1.98 7.93 7.48
C VAL A 26 0.56 7.42 7.46
N LEU A 27 0.33 6.30 6.77
CA LEU A 27 -0.98 5.68 6.61
C LEU A 27 -0.98 4.25 7.17
N SER A 28 -1.80 4.01 8.19
CA SER A 28 -1.88 2.68 8.82
C SER A 28 -2.61 1.65 7.95
N GLY A 29 -2.40 0.38 8.25
CA GLY A 29 -3.31 -0.67 7.83
C GLY A 29 -4.65 -0.58 8.56
N GLY A 30 -5.71 -1.17 7.98
CA GLY A 30 -7.04 -1.15 8.58
C GLY A 30 -8.12 -1.87 7.75
N GLY A 31 -7.74 -2.56 6.67
CA GLY A 31 -8.73 -3.20 5.78
C GLY A 31 -9.73 -2.17 5.24
N ALA A 32 -11.03 -2.46 5.32
CA ALA A 32 -12.06 -1.59 4.77
C ALA A 32 -12.09 -0.18 5.41
N SER A 33 -11.74 -0.05 6.69
CA SER A 33 -11.67 1.27 7.34
C SER A 33 -10.58 2.18 6.77
N GLY A 34 -9.57 1.58 6.11
CA GLY A 34 -8.49 2.33 5.43
C GLY A 34 -8.96 3.24 4.31
N MET A 35 -10.17 3.03 3.77
CA MET A 35 -10.75 3.95 2.78
C MET A 35 -10.89 5.37 3.32
N ALA A 36 -10.96 5.54 4.65
CA ALA A 36 -10.97 6.86 5.30
C ALA A 36 -9.70 7.69 5.04
N HIS A 37 -8.57 7.05 4.68
CA HIS A 37 -7.36 7.76 4.30
C HIS A 37 -7.58 8.69 3.10
N VAL A 38 -8.50 8.37 2.19
CA VAL A 38 -8.87 9.25 1.05
C VAL A 38 -9.38 10.59 1.54
N GLY A 39 -10.18 10.60 2.62
CA GLY A 39 -10.64 11.83 3.26
C GLY A 39 -9.49 12.68 3.82
N VAL A 40 -8.46 12.04 4.35
CA VAL A 40 -7.25 12.72 4.81
C VAL A 40 -6.51 13.36 3.63
N LEU A 41 -6.32 12.64 2.53
CA LEU A 41 -5.68 13.18 1.32
C LEU A 41 -6.45 14.40 0.76
N LYS A 42 -7.79 14.32 0.71
CA LYS A 42 -8.64 15.46 0.31
C LYS A 42 -8.42 16.67 1.21
N ALA A 43 -8.45 16.45 2.53
CA ALA A 43 -8.26 17.53 3.48
C ALA A 43 -6.86 18.17 3.36
N LEU A 44 -5.81 17.40 3.06
CA LEU A 44 -4.47 17.93 2.85
C LEU A 44 -4.42 18.83 1.60
N GLU A 45 -4.97 18.37 0.46
CA GLU A 45 -5.01 19.17 -0.75
C GLU A 45 -5.87 20.43 -0.61
N GLU A 46 -7.06 20.32 -0.02
CA GLU A 46 -7.97 21.46 0.23
C GLU A 46 -7.33 22.55 1.10
N ASN A 47 -6.43 22.15 2.00
CA ASN A 47 -5.69 23.10 2.85
C ASN A 47 -4.31 23.46 2.30
N GLY A 48 -3.95 23.05 1.09
CA GLY A 48 -2.68 23.36 0.45
C GLY A 48 -1.46 22.77 1.16
N ILE A 49 -1.64 21.67 1.88
CA ILE A 49 -0.55 20.97 2.59
C ILE A 49 0.08 19.98 1.60
N ALA A 50 1.29 20.30 1.15
CA ALA A 50 2.07 19.41 0.31
C ALA A 50 2.66 18.27 1.14
N VAL A 51 2.67 17.07 0.56
CA VAL A 51 3.27 15.87 1.16
C VAL A 51 4.56 15.56 0.40
N ASP A 52 5.68 15.46 1.13
CA ASP A 52 7.00 15.22 0.55
C ASP A 52 7.39 13.74 0.58
N TYR A 53 6.87 12.97 1.54
CA TYR A 53 7.18 11.55 1.72
C TYR A 53 5.96 10.77 2.20
N ILE A 54 5.84 9.52 1.77
CA ILE A 54 4.73 8.65 2.19
C ILE A 54 5.25 7.30 2.68
N VAL A 55 4.75 6.88 3.84
CA VAL A 55 4.96 5.52 4.36
C VAL A 55 3.61 4.89 4.66
N GLY A 56 3.38 3.67 4.18
CA GLY A 56 2.10 3.01 4.37
C GLY A 56 2.20 1.52 4.65
N THR A 57 1.19 0.99 5.35
CA THR A 57 1.02 -0.44 5.60
C THR A 57 -0.33 -0.91 5.08
N SER A 58 -0.38 -2.08 4.40
CA SER A 58 -1.62 -2.71 3.94
C SER A 58 -2.45 -1.77 3.06
N VAL A 59 -3.71 -1.51 3.40
CA VAL A 59 -4.55 -0.56 2.66
C VAL A 59 -3.94 0.85 2.65
N GLY A 60 -3.21 1.25 3.71
CA GLY A 60 -2.47 2.51 3.73
C GLY A 60 -1.35 2.55 2.69
N ALA A 61 -0.71 1.41 2.42
CA ALA A 61 0.26 1.27 1.32
C ALA A 61 -0.42 1.38 -0.05
N PHE A 62 -1.62 0.84 -0.20
CA PHE A 62 -2.38 0.95 -1.44
C PHE A 62 -2.79 2.40 -1.73
N ILE A 63 -3.46 3.06 -0.77
CA ILE A 63 -3.91 4.46 -0.92
C ILE A 63 -2.71 5.41 -1.08
N GLY A 64 -1.70 5.26 -0.21
CA GLY A 64 -0.47 6.05 -0.28
C GLY A 64 0.32 5.82 -1.56
N GLY A 65 0.36 4.58 -2.04
CA GLY A 65 1.01 4.22 -3.30
C GLY A 65 0.32 4.83 -4.53
N LEU A 66 -1.03 4.86 -4.55
CA LEU A 66 -1.79 5.54 -5.60
C LEU A 66 -1.47 7.04 -5.60
N TYR A 67 -1.52 7.68 -4.42
CA TYR A 67 -1.21 9.10 -4.30
C TYR A 67 0.24 9.41 -4.68
N ALA A 68 1.20 8.60 -4.22
CA ALA A 68 2.61 8.70 -4.62
C ALA A 68 2.84 8.49 -6.12
N SER A 69 1.95 7.77 -6.79
CA SER A 69 1.95 7.53 -8.23
C SER A 69 1.32 8.66 -9.04
N GLY A 70 0.73 9.67 -8.38
CA GLY A 70 0.15 10.85 -9.01
C GLY A 70 -1.37 10.81 -9.20
N TYR A 71 -2.07 9.84 -8.63
CA TYR A 71 -3.54 9.87 -8.60
C TYR A 71 -4.01 10.96 -7.63
N SER A 72 -4.95 11.76 -8.06
CA SER A 72 -5.63 12.71 -7.17
C SER A 72 -6.52 11.99 -6.15
N PRO A 73 -6.81 12.59 -4.98
CA PRO A 73 -7.72 12.01 -4.00
C PRO A 73 -9.10 11.67 -4.56
N ASN A 74 -9.59 12.43 -5.54
CA ASN A 74 -10.87 12.15 -6.20
C ASN A 74 -10.79 10.91 -7.09
N GLU A 75 -9.71 10.71 -7.84
CA GLU A 75 -9.50 9.48 -8.62
C GLU A 75 -9.35 8.27 -7.71
N ILE A 76 -8.62 8.39 -6.59
CA ILE A 76 -8.48 7.33 -5.59
C ILE A 76 -9.86 6.98 -5.01
N GLU A 77 -10.69 7.97 -4.68
CA GLU A 77 -12.06 7.73 -4.22
C GLU A 77 -12.87 6.93 -5.24
N GLN A 78 -12.83 7.33 -6.52
CA GLN A 78 -13.55 6.59 -7.57
C GLN A 78 -13.07 5.15 -7.69
N ILE A 79 -11.77 4.90 -7.54
CA ILE A 79 -11.22 3.54 -7.53
C ILE A 79 -11.81 2.74 -6.37
N VAL A 80 -11.73 3.23 -5.13
CA VAL A 80 -12.08 2.45 -3.94
C VAL A 80 -13.59 2.23 -3.76
N ILE A 81 -14.43 3.08 -4.34
CA ILE A 81 -15.89 2.90 -4.33
C ILE A 81 -16.42 2.10 -5.53
N SER A 82 -15.57 1.80 -6.52
CA SER A 82 -15.98 1.09 -7.74
C SER A 82 -16.40 -0.35 -7.47
N ASP A 83 -17.27 -0.87 -8.33
CA ASP A 83 -17.65 -2.28 -8.31
C ASP A 83 -16.47 -3.19 -8.68
N GLU A 84 -15.58 -2.73 -9.57
CA GLU A 84 -14.37 -3.42 -9.97
C GLU A 84 -13.47 -3.66 -8.77
N PHE A 85 -13.20 -2.64 -7.96
CA PHE A 85 -12.38 -2.75 -6.75
C PHE A 85 -13.04 -3.69 -5.73
N ARG A 86 -14.34 -3.53 -5.49
CA ARG A 86 -15.11 -4.39 -4.58
C ARG A 86 -15.10 -5.85 -5.03
N ASN A 87 -15.31 -6.11 -6.32
CA ASN A 87 -15.28 -7.46 -6.89
C ASN A 87 -13.88 -8.06 -6.79
N ALA A 88 -12.84 -7.28 -7.10
CA ALA A 88 -11.46 -7.73 -6.97
C ALA A 88 -11.13 -8.10 -5.52
N ALA A 89 -11.48 -7.25 -4.55
CA ALA A 89 -11.30 -7.53 -3.12
C ALA A 89 -12.00 -8.82 -2.69
N ASN A 90 -13.18 -9.13 -3.23
CA ASN A 90 -13.91 -10.37 -2.94
C ASN A 90 -13.47 -11.57 -3.81
N GLY A 91 -12.45 -11.42 -4.65
CA GLY A 91 -11.96 -12.48 -5.53
C GLY A 91 -12.91 -12.85 -6.67
N ILE A 92 -13.84 -11.96 -7.00
CA ILE A 92 -14.85 -12.18 -8.05
C ILE A 92 -14.26 -11.80 -9.40
N ILE A 93 -14.19 -12.78 -10.30
CA ILE A 93 -13.85 -12.53 -11.71
C ILE A 93 -15.14 -12.25 -12.46
N GLN A 94 -15.21 -11.11 -13.15
CA GLN A 94 -16.35 -10.76 -13.99
C GLN A 94 -16.51 -11.79 -15.11
N GLU A 95 -17.77 -12.09 -15.48
CA GLU A 95 -18.10 -13.15 -16.43
C GLU A 95 -17.44 -12.93 -17.82
N GLU A 96 -17.28 -11.68 -18.25
CA GLU A 96 -16.66 -11.29 -19.51
C GLU A 96 -15.16 -11.67 -19.60
N TYR A 97 -14.48 -11.82 -18.46
CA TYR A 97 -13.08 -12.24 -18.37
C TYR A 97 -12.92 -13.75 -18.14
N LYS A 98 -14.02 -14.49 -18.00
CA LYS A 98 -13.97 -15.94 -17.83
C LYS A 98 -13.86 -16.65 -19.18
N PHE A 99 -12.76 -17.35 -19.39
CA PHE A 99 -12.57 -18.15 -20.58
C PHE A 99 -13.15 -19.56 -20.37
N PHE A 100 -14.29 -19.87 -21.02
CA PHE A 100 -15.00 -21.13 -20.84
C PHE A 100 -14.50 -22.26 -21.78
N LEU A 101 -13.21 -22.53 -21.83
CA LEU A 101 -12.71 -23.73 -22.53
C LEU A 101 -13.11 -25.03 -21.81
N LYS A 102 -13.26 -24.97 -20.49
CA LYS A 102 -13.76 -26.09 -19.68
C LYS A 102 -14.45 -25.53 -18.43
N LYS A 103 -15.77 -25.59 -18.41
CA LYS A 103 -16.54 -25.21 -17.22
C LYS A 103 -16.26 -26.23 -16.12
N SER A 104 -15.64 -25.82 -15.01
CA SER A 104 -15.62 -26.62 -13.79
C SER A 104 -17.05 -26.72 -13.26
N ARG A 105 -17.45 -27.88 -12.75
CA ARG A 105 -18.75 -28.03 -12.09
C ARG A 105 -18.73 -27.17 -10.82
N ASP A 106 -19.79 -26.39 -10.63
CA ASP A 106 -19.96 -25.61 -9.42
C ASP A 106 -19.94 -26.59 -8.22
N ASN A 107 -19.06 -26.32 -7.28
CA ASN A 107 -18.93 -27.09 -6.06
C ASN A 107 -19.28 -26.17 -4.89
N ALA A 108 -20.31 -26.54 -4.14
CA ALA A 108 -20.76 -25.82 -2.95
C ALA A 108 -19.84 -26.00 -1.72
N ALA A 109 -18.75 -26.79 -1.85
CA ALA A 109 -17.82 -27.01 -0.76
C ALA A 109 -16.95 -25.78 -0.53
N MET A 110 -16.96 -25.22 0.67
CA MET A 110 -16.06 -24.15 1.11
C MET A 110 -14.60 -24.61 1.16
N ILE A 111 -14.37 -25.92 1.35
CA ILE A 111 -13.03 -26.51 1.44
C ILE A 111 -13.01 -27.74 0.53
N ASN A 112 -12.08 -27.77 -0.41
CA ASN A 112 -11.85 -28.91 -1.29
C ASN A 112 -10.59 -29.65 -0.85
N TRP A 113 -10.73 -30.93 -0.52
CA TRP A 113 -9.61 -31.81 -0.20
C TRP A 113 -9.19 -32.57 -1.46
N HIS A 114 -7.97 -32.40 -1.90
CA HIS A 114 -7.41 -33.19 -3.00
C HIS A 114 -6.45 -34.23 -2.43
N PHE A 115 -6.82 -35.49 -2.54
CA PHE A 115 -5.94 -36.61 -2.16
C PHE A 115 -5.21 -37.09 -3.41
N LYS A 116 -3.88 -37.04 -3.42
CA LYS A 116 -3.06 -37.77 -4.40
C LYS A 116 -2.74 -39.14 -3.80
N LEU A 117 -3.07 -40.21 -4.54
CA LEU A 117 -2.86 -41.58 -4.09
C LEU A 117 -1.40 -42.06 -4.11
N ASP A 118 -0.44 -41.21 -4.53
CA ASP A 118 0.99 -41.52 -4.55
C ASP A 118 1.66 -41.10 -3.25
N SER A 119 1.79 -42.04 -2.39
CA SER A 119 2.78 -42.29 -1.31
C SER A 119 3.00 -41.33 -0.17
N ILE A 120 2.41 -40.14 -0.06
CA ILE A 120 2.38 -39.36 1.20
C ILE A 120 1.07 -38.57 1.23
N PHE A 121 0.35 -38.62 2.36
CA PHE A 121 -0.85 -37.82 2.59
C PHE A 121 -0.41 -36.34 2.78
N GLU A 122 -0.30 -35.59 1.70
CA GLU A 122 -0.20 -34.14 1.78
C GLU A 122 -1.60 -33.55 1.93
N VAL A 123 -1.93 -33.16 3.15
CA VAL A 123 -3.12 -32.37 3.42
C VAL A 123 -2.83 -30.93 3.01
N ASN A 124 -3.22 -30.56 1.81
CA ASN A 124 -3.16 -29.15 1.38
C ASN A 124 -4.28 -28.36 2.07
N ILE A 125 -3.96 -27.71 3.17
CA ILE A 125 -4.85 -26.73 3.79
C ILE A 125 -4.88 -25.51 2.87
N PRO A 126 -6.07 -25.01 2.47
CA PRO A 126 -6.13 -23.81 1.65
C PRO A 126 -5.48 -22.65 2.40
N THR A 127 -4.52 -21.99 1.77
CA THR A 127 -3.78 -20.87 2.35
C THR A 127 -4.53 -19.54 2.23
N ASN A 128 -5.64 -19.52 1.45
CA ASN A 128 -6.44 -18.34 1.20
C ASN A 128 -7.90 -18.71 0.89
N PHE A 129 -8.81 -17.85 1.32
CA PHE A 129 -10.25 -17.98 1.06
C PHE A 129 -10.70 -17.20 -0.17
N VAL A 130 -9.93 -16.19 -0.58
CA VAL A 130 -10.25 -15.31 -1.70
C VAL A 130 -9.30 -15.58 -2.86
N ASN A 131 -9.85 -15.63 -4.07
CA ASN A 131 -9.03 -15.71 -5.28
C ASN A 131 -8.22 -14.41 -5.44
N SER A 132 -6.89 -14.52 -5.43
CA SER A 132 -5.99 -13.36 -5.50
C SER A 132 -5.87 -12.75 -6.90
N SER A 133 -6.21 -13.50 -7.96
CA SER A 133 -5.98 -13.06 -9.34
C SER A 133 -6.63 -11.71 -9.69
N PRO A 134 -7.88 -11.39 -9.27
CA PRO A 134 -8.46 -10.08 -9.56
C PRO A 134 -7.74 -8.93 -8.84
N VAL A 135 -7.30 -9.14 -7.60
CA VAL A 135 -6.48 -8.17 -6.86
C VAL A 135 -5.16 -7.95 -7.57
N ASP A 136 -4.46 -9.04 -7.94
CA ASP A 136 -3.17 -8.98 -8.62
C ASP A 136 -3.28 -8.22 -9.94
N PHE A 137 -4.32 -8.50 -10.73
CA PHE A 137 -4.58 -7.81 -11.99
C PHE A 137 -4.88 -6.31 -11.77
N GLY A 138 -5.74 -5.98 -10.80
CA GLY A 138 -6.08 -4.60 -10.46
C GLY A 138 -4.85 -3.78 -10.05
N LEU A 139 -4.00 -4.34 -9.18
CA LEU A 139 -2.77 -3.68 -8.74
C LEU A 139 -1.80 -3.44 -9.91
N ILE A 140 -1.62 -4.44 -10.80
CA ILE A 140 -0.80 -4.26 -12.00
C ILE A 140 -1.37 -3.12 -12.86
N ALA A 141 -2.68 -3.08 -13.10
CA ALA A 141 -3.31 -2.05 -13.91
C ALA A 141 -3.14 -0.65 -13.32
N TYR A 142 -3.37 -0.48 -12.01
CA TYR A 142 -3.23 0.81 -11.34
C TYR A 142 -1.79 1.32 -11.29
N PHE A 143 -0.82 0.44 -11.08
CA PHE A 143 0.57 0.85 -10.85
C PHE A 143 1.50 0.68 -12.06
N ALA A 144 1.01 0.18 -13.22
CA ALA A 144 1.86 -0.09 -14.39
C ALA A 144 2.65 1.14 -14.87
N ALA A 145 1.99 2.28 -15.02
CA ALA A 145 2.62 3.51 -15.50
C ALA A 145 3.66 4.03 -14.48
N ALA A 146 3.28 4.13 -13.21
CA ALA A 146 4.17 4.57 -12.14
C ALA A 146 5.39 3.64 -11.99
N ASN A 147 5.17 2.32 -12.07
CA ASN A 147 6.25 1.33 -12.00
C ASN A 147 7.25 1.47 -13.16
N ALA A 148 6.77 1.80 -14.36
CA ALA A 148 7.63 2.05 -15.52
C ALA A 148 8.46 3.33 -15.35
N ILE A 149 7.86 4.41 -14.84
CA ILE A 149 8.53 5.70 -14.59
C ILE A 149 9.55 5.58 -13.46
N ALA A 150 9.16 4.93 -12.36
CA ALA A 150 10.01 4.77 -11.19
C ALA A 150 11.26 3.90 -11.45
N ASN A 151 11.27 3.11 -12.51
CA ASN A 151 12.40 2.24 -12.86
C ASN A 151 12.94 1.46 -11.66
N LYS A 152 12.05 0.85 -10.89
CA LYS A 152 12.33 0.08 -9.68
C LYS A 152 12.79 0.88 -8.45
N ASN A 153 12.87 2.20 -8.48
CA ASN A 153 13.22 3.02 -7.33
C ASN A 153 12.01 3.86 -6.91
N PHE A 154 11.47 3.61 -5.71
CA PHE A 154 10.28 4.29 -5.23
C PHE A 154 10.54 5.75 -4.83
N ASP A 155 11.80 6.18 -4.73
CA ASP A 155 12.15 7.60 -4.59
C ASP A 155 11.95 8.40 -5.88
N SER A 156 11.80 7.69 -7.02
CA SER A 156 11.53 8.29 -8.33
C SER A 156 10.04 8.39 -8.67
N LEU A 157 9.15 8.03 -7.75
CA LEU A 157 7.72 8.31 -7.85
C LEU A 157 7.48 9.82 -7.70
N LEU A 158 6.28 10.29 -7.97
CA LEU A 158 5.91 11.69 -7.79
C LEU A 158 6.18 12.14 -6.34
N ILE A 159 5.88 11.29 -5.37
CA ILE A 159 6.24 11.45 -3.97
C ILE A 159 7.02 10.20 -3.55
N PRO A 160 8.24 10.32 -3.00
CA PRO A 160 9.01 9.19 -2.47
C PRO A 160 8.17 8.34 -1.50
N PHE A 161 8.24 7.02 -1.71
CA PHE A 161 7.30 6.10 -1.08
C PHE A 161 7.99 4.90 -0.44
N ARG A 162 7.46 4.47 0.71
CA ARG A 162 7.79 3.19 1.35
C ARG A 162 6.52 2.43 1.71
N CYS A 163 6.56 1.12 1.56
CA CYS A 163 5.52 0.27 2.14
C CYS A 163 6.14 -0.88 2.92
N LEU A 164 5.38 -1.36 3.90
CA LEU A 164 5.83 -2.39 4.81
C LEU A 164 5.21 -3.73 4.48
N SER A 165 6.03 -4.78 4.58
CA SER A 165 5.59 -6.17 4.51
C SER A 165 6.18 -6.97 5.67
N ALA A 166 5.55 -8.07 6.03
CA ALA A 166 6.07 -9.05 6.97
C ALA A 166 6.86 -10.12 6.20
N ASN A 167 8.16 -10.12 6.34
CA ASN A 167 9.01 -11.19 5.81
C ASN A 167 9.01 -12.36 6.78
N ILE A 168 8.19 -13.37 6.50
CA ILE A 168 8.02 -14.54 7.37
C ILE A 168 9.25 -15.45 7.30
N SER A 169 9.90 -15.54 6.14
CA SER A 169 11.13 -16.33 6.00
C SER A 169 12.24 -15.83 6.93
N LYS A 170 12.35 -14.51 7.11
CA LYS A 170 13.34 -13.86 7.97
C LYS A 170 12.80 -13.43 9.34
N ARG A 171 11.51 -13.58 9.59
CA ARG A 171 10.81 -13.22 10.84
C ARG A 171 11.03 -11.78 11.26
N LYS A 172 10.88 -10.83 10.31
CA LYS A 172 11.06 -9.40 10.55
C LYS A 172 10.13 -8.58 9.67
N GLN A 173 9.96 -7.30 10.03
CA GLN A 173 9.41 -6.34 9.08
C GLN A 173 10.38 -6.13 7.91
N GLU A 174 9.85 -5.88 6.75
CA GLU A 174 10.61 -5.52 5.55
C GLU A 174 10.06 -4.20 5.00
N VAL A 175 10.93 -3.19 4.91
CA VAL A 175 10.61 -1.91 4.28
C VAL A 175 10.93 -2.04 2.80
N LEU A 176 9.91 -1.90 1.97
CA LEU A 176 10.02 -2.02 0.51
C LEU A 176 10.14 -0.61 -0.09
N SER A 177 11.30 -0.33 -0.68
CA SER A 177 11.69 0.95 -1.28
C SER A 177 12.02 0.84 -2.77
N ASN A 178 12.05 -0.39 -3.29
CA ASN A 178 12.45 -0.66 -4.66
C ASN A 178 11.82 -1.95 -5.19
N GLY A 179 11.99 -2.19 -6.49
CA GLY A 179 11.48 -3.37 -7.18
C GLY A 179 10.20 -3.08 -7.96
N ASN A 180 9.31 -4.07 -8.06
CA ASN A 180 8.02 -3.89 -8.70
C ASN A 180 7.02 -3.31 -7.69
N LEU A 181 6.51 -2.10 -7.97
CA LEU A 181 5.63 -1.36 -7.07
C LEU A 181 4.32 -2.12 -6.79
N ALA A 182 3.70 -2.70 -7.81
CA ALA A 182 2.48 -3.48 -7.64
C ALA A 182 2.70 -4.70 -6.74
N LEU A 183 3.83 -5.39 -6.90
CA LEU A 183 4.18 -6.54 -6.04
C LEU A 183 4.52 -6.11 -4.61
N ALA A 184 5.18 -4.97 -4.42
CA ALA A 184 5.49 -4.44 -3.10
C ALA A 184 4.20 -4.10 -2.32
N ILE A 185 3.27 -3.39 -2.97
CA ILE A 185 1.96 -3.07 -2.40
C ILE A 185 1.15 -4.35 -2.17
N ARG A 186 1.18 -5.29 -3.12
CA ARG A 186 0.53 -6.61 -2.98
C ARG A 186 1.05 -7.38 -1.76
N ALA A 187 2.37 -7.37 -1.52
CA ALA A 187 2.97 -7.98 -0.34
C ALA A 187 2.44 -7.33 0.94
N SER A 188 2.43 -5.99 0.96
CA SER A 188 1.92 -5.22 2.09
C SER A 188 0.45 -5.52 2.43
N MET A 189 -0.35 -5.89 1.41
CA MET A 189 -1.79 -6.20 1.54
C MET A 189 -2.09 -7.69 1.70
N THR A 190 -1.09 -8.55 1.82
CA THR A 190 -1.27 -10.01 1.93
C THR A 190 -1.73 -10.41 3.32
N TYR A 191 -3.01 -10.12 3.64
CA TYR A 191 -3.58 -10.52 4.92
C TYR A 191 -3.68 -12.05 5.01
N PRO A 192 -3.21 -12.66 6.12
CA PRO A 192 -3.21 -14.11 6.29
C PRO A 192 -4.59 -14.71 6.07
N PHE A 193 -4.64 -15.85 5.38
CA PHE A 193 -5.85 -16.59 5.00
C PHE A 193 -6.82 -15.86 4.06
N TYR A 194 -6.69 -14.56 3.87
CA TYR A 194 -7.57 -13.82 2.96
C TYR A 194 -7.12 -14.02 1.51
N VAL A 195 -5.90 -13.59 1.18
CA VAL A 195 -5.30 -13.79 -0.15
C VAL A 195 -4.05 -14.65 -0.06
N SER A 196 -3.69 -15.29 -1.17
CA SER A 196 -2.50 -16.14 -1.22
C SER A 196 -1.22 -15.31 -0.96
N PRO A 197 -0.27 -15.85 -0.18
CA PRO A 197 1.01 -15.20 0.03
C PRO A 197 1.80 -15.11 -1.26
N ILE A 198 2.72 -14.15 -1.34
CA ILE A 198 3.63 -13.99 -2.47
C ILE A 198 5.07 -14.09 -2.03
N THR A 199 5.94 -14.35 -3.00
CA THR A 199 7.39 -14.43 -2.76
C THR A 199 8.10 -13.27 -3.45
N ILE A 200 8.91 -12.52 -2.71
CA ILE A 200 9.78 -11.48 -3.23
C ILE A 200 11.23 -11.87 -2.93
N ASN A 201 12.07 -11.96 -3.94
CA ASN A 201 13.48 -12.34 -3.83
C ASN A 201 13.73 -13.67 -3.08
N GLY A 202 12.78 -14.61 -3.17
CA GLY A 202 12.85 -15.91 -2.50
C GLY A 202 12.29 -15.93 -1.08
N ASP A 203 11.90 -14.79 -0.52
CA ASP A 203 11.31 -14.68 0.81
C ASP A 203 9.78 -14.63 0.74
N LEU A 204 9.12 -15.34 1.65
CA LEU A 204 7.65 -15.36 1.77
C LEU A 204 7.17 -14.11 2.50
N MET A 205 6.27 -13.37 1.84
CA MET A 205 5.75 -12.09 2.30
C MET A 205 4.27 -12.16 2.69
N PHE A 206 3.94 -11.48 3.77
CA PHE A 206 2.59 -11.25 4.26
C PHE A 206 2.37 -9.78 4.60
N ASP A 207 1.14 -9.43 5.01
CA ASP A 207 0.71 -8.08 5.37
C ASP A 207 1.64 -7.47 6.42
N GLY A 208 2.07 -6.24 6.15
CA GLY A 208 2.98 -5.50 7.03
C GLY A 208 2.43 -5.28 8.43
N GLY A 209 1.09 -5.25 8.58
CA GLY A 209 0.41 -5.12 9.85
C GLY A 209 0.70 -6.22 10.87
N LEU A 210 1.27 -7.36 10.46
CA LEU A 210 1.74 -8.40 11.38
C LEU A 210 2.91 -7.95 12.26
N TYR A 211 3.72 -6.98 11.80
CA TYR A 211 4.86 -6.45 12.54
C TYR A 211 4.70 -4.96 12.87
N ASN A 212 4.27 -4.16 11.90
CA ASN A 212 4.17 -2.71 12.07
C ASN A 212 2.98 -2.16 11.27
N ASN A 213 1.85 -2.05 11.94
CA ASN A 213 0.61 -1.60 11.30
C ASN A 213 0.51 -0.08 11.17
N PHE A 214 1.32 0.67 11.91
CA PHE A 214 1.32 2.14 11.90
C PHE A 214 2.75 2.68 11.92
N PRO A 215 3.44 2.73 10.76
CA PRO A 215 4.89 2.82 10.64
C PRO A 215 5.44 4.25 10.76
N VAL A 216 5.18 4.93 11.88
CA VAL A 216 5.71 6.27 12.15
C VAL A 216 7.23 6.23 12.36
N ASP A 217 7.72 5.19 13.00
CA ASP A 217 9.15 4.91 13.21
C ASP A 217 9.90 4.83 11.88
N VAL A 218 9.33 4.11 10.89
CA VAL A 218 9.93 3.98 9.56
C VAL A 218 9.99 5.32 8.83
N MET A 219 8.99 6.20 9.00
CA MET A 219 9.06 7.56 8.44
C MET A 219 10.28 8.31 8.98
N CYS A 220 10.54 8.22 10.30
CA CYS A 220 11.68 8.88 10.93
C CYS A 220 13.03 8.25 10.54
N GLU A 221 13.05 6.95 10.24
CA GLU A 221 14.28 6.22 9.89
C GLU A 221 14.67 6.41 8.42
N GLU A 222 13.67 6.46 7.53
CA GLU A 222 13.89 6.51 6.07
C GLU A 222 13.99 7.92 5.51
N PHE A 223 13.39 8.93 6.18
CA PHE A 223 13.26 10.27 5.64
C PHE A 223 13.60 11.35 6.66
N ASP A 224 14.21 12.43 6.19
CA ASP A 224 14.47 13.65 6.96
C ASP A 224 13.24 14.58 6.81
N VAL A 225 12.31 14.51 7.79
CA VAL A 225 11.04 15.26 7.80
C VAL A 225 10.99 16.22 8.97
N ASP A 226 10.37 17.40 8.76
CA ASP A 226 10.13 18.37 9.82
C ASP A 226 8.83 18.09 10.58
N TYR A 227 7.82 17.56 9.86
CA TYR A 227 6.50 17.23 10.40
C TYR A 227 6.02 15.87 9.89
N ILE A 228 5.30 15.16 10.74
CA ILE A 228 4.63 13.91 10.38
C ILE A 228 3.13 14.09 10.58
N ILE A 229 2.37 13.87 9.51
CA ILE A 229 0.93 13.71 9.55
C ILE A 229 0.66 12.21 9.51
N ALA A 230 0.02 11.69 10.55
CA ALA A 230 -0.18 10.27 10.69
C ALA A 230 -1.67 9.92 10.81
N SER A 231 -2.17 9.13 9.89
CA SER A 231 -3.57 8.68 9.85
C SER A 231 -3.65 7.22 10.29
N ASN A 232 -4.26 6.99 11.44
CA ASN A 232 -4.45 5.66 12.01
C ASN A 232 -5.93 5.27 11.99
N VAL A 233 -6.27 4.27 11.19
CA VAL A 233 -7.62 3.71 11.02
C VAL A 233 -7.73 2.30 11.60
N SER A 234 -6.69 1.80 12.27
CA SER A 234 -6.73 0.49 12.90
C SER A 234 -7.65 0.48 14.11
N THR A 235 -8.39 -0.61 14.29
CA THR A 235 -9.19 -0.82 15.49
C THR A 235 -8.27 -1.01 16.69
N LYS A 236 -8.50 -0.27 17.78
CA LYS A 236 -7.84 -0.53 19.05
C LYS A 236 -8.34 -1.88 19.57
N ILE A 237 -7.46 -2.87 19.63
CA ILE A 237 -7.74 -4.10 20.33
C ILE A 237 -7.64 -3.78 21.82
N PRO A 238 -8.70 -3.97 22.61
CA PRO A 238 -8.60 -3.80 24.06
C PRO A 238 -7.55 -4.75 24.63
N PRO A 239 -6.86 -4.37 25.72
CA PRO A 239 -5.95 -5.30 26.35
C PRO A 239 -6.69 -6.59 26.73
N PRO A 240 -6.03 -7.76 26.66
CA PRO A 240 -6.64 -9.02 27.04
C PRO A 240 -7.15 -8.90 28.48
N SER A 241 -8.41 -9.27 28.69
CA SER A 241 -9.04 -9.40 30.00
C SER A 241 -9.25 -10.88 30.32
N GLU A 242 -9.40 -11.22 31.59
CA GLU A 242 -9.63 -12.62 32.02
C GLU A 242 -10.95 -13.20 31.46
N ASP A 243 -11.84 -12.34 30.93
CA ASP A 243 -13.15 -12.70 30.38
C ASP A 243 -13.17 -12.80 28.83
N ASN A 244 -12.03 -12.65 28.14
CA ASN A 244 -11.91 -12.75 26.68
C ASN A 244 -10.87 -13.79 26.26
#